data_c28ab958bdcf430cfcdfb43b5a2c11f2
#
_entry.id   c28ab958bdcf430cfcdfb43b5a2c11f2
#
_cell.length_a   1.000
_cell.length_b   1.000
_cell.length_c   1.000
_cell.angle_alpha   90.00
_cell.angle_beta   90.00
_cell.angle_gamma   90.00
#
_symmetry.space_group_name_H-M   'P 1'
#
loop_
_entity.id
_entity.type
_entity.pdbx_description
1 polymer ?
#
loop_
_entity_poly.entity_id
_entity_poly.type
_entity_poly.pdbx_seq_one_letter_code
_entity_poly.pdbx_strand_id
1 'polypeptide(L)'
;KIYVSRIDIKGNNRTRDRVIRREMKFNEGDAFSNEKLKRSETRIRNLGFFNVVKSESKQTDKKDRTDIIFNVDEKQTGSFSVGGGFSTTGGALANVGIEEKNFLGKGQDLRAKLTVSERATQIDFGFTEPYFYNKDIALGLDIFKTKTTYADESSFDNDTLGAGVRFGYMITERSRHSWNYTYKDETIEGVKSEASDFVNNQKGSYSTSSISHHLTYYGINDRLEPTKGTSFQFSNKLAGLG
;
A
#
# COMPACT_ATOMS: atom_id res chain seq x y z
N LYS A 1 6.77 24.41 32.81
CA LYS A 1 6.58 23.41 31.75
C LYS A 1 5.40 22.53 32.15
N ILE A 2 4.51 22.25 31.21
CA ILE A 2 3.38 21.33 31.38
C ILE A 2 3.77 19.99 30.76
N TYR A 3 3.43 18.89 31.40
CA TYR A 3 3.75 17.54 30.95
C TYR A 3 2.45 16.76 30.65
N VAL A 4 2.51 15.86 29.70
CA VAL A 4 1.40 14.95 29.37
C VAL A 4 1.25 13.93 30.50
N SER A 5 0.08 13.89 31.12
CA SER A 5 -0.21 12.94 32.21
C SER A 5 -0.72 11.64 31.63
N ARG A 6 -1.73 11.73 30.78
CA ARG A 6 -2.41 10.59 30.18
C ARG A 6 -2.89 10.92 28.76
N ILE A 7 -2.96 9.90 27.92
CA ILE A 7 -3.50 9.99 26.56
C ILE A 7 -4.67 9.03 26.44
N ASP A 8 -5.87 9.58 26.27
CA ASP A 8 -7.10 8.85 26.04
C ASP A 8 -7.51 8.91 24.57
N ILE A 9 -7.97 7.81 24.03
CA ILE A 9 -8.54 7.72 22.68
C ILE A 9 -9.99 7.27 22.83
N LYS A 10 -10.90 7.97 22.18
CA LYS A 10 -12.34 7.68 22.24
C LYS A 10 -12.92 7.62 20.83
N GLY A 11 -13.87 6.69 20.63
CA GLY A 11 -14.59 6.54 19.35
C GLY A 11 -13.97 5.50 18.41
N ASN A 12 -12.85 4.89 18.78
CA ASN A 12 -12.20 3.83 18.00
C ASN A 12 -12.77 2.45 18.32
N ASN A 13 -13.95 2.15 17.81
CA ASN A 13 -14.65 0.88 18.09
C ASN A 13 -14.07 -0.32 17.32
N ARG A 14 -13.47 -0.08 16.14
CA ARG A 14 -12.85 -1.09 15.27
C ARG A 14 -11.34 -0.99 15.30
N THR A 15 -10.83 0.23 15.14
CA THR A 15 -9.37 0.48 15.08
C THR A 15 -8.75 0.28 16.44
N ARG A 16 -7.74 -0.54 16.52
CA ARG A 16 -7.02 -0.81 17.76
C ARG A 16 -6.26 0.43 18.23
N ASP A 17 -6.24 0.69 19.51
CA ASP A 17 -5.53 1.80 20.15
C ASP A 17 -4.10 1.98 19.65
N ARG A 18 -3.36 0.89 19.54
CA ARG A 18 -1.97 0.92 19.08
C ARG A 18 -1.79 1.51 17.68
N VAL A 19 -2.80 1.39 16.80
CA VAL A 19 -2.77 1.94 15.44
C VAL A 19 -2.83 3.46 15.47
N ILE A 20 -3.56 4.02 16.41
CA ILE A 20 -3.67 5.46 16.60
C ILE A 20 -2.46 5.98 17.39
N ARG A 21 -2.05 5.28 18.45
CA ARG A 21 -0.92 5.69 19.31
C ARG A 21 0.39 5.78 18.56
N ARG A 22 0.67 4.89 17.61
CA ARG A 22 1.91 4.93 16.81
C ARG A 22 2.03 6.17 15.92
N GLU A 23 0.93 6.85 15.63
CA GLU A 23 0.93 8.11 14.87
C GLU A 23 1.21 9.34 15.75
N MET A 24 1.21 9.21 17.07
CA MET A 24 1.46 10.31 17.98
C MET A 24 2.94 10.68 18.02
N LYS A 25 3.22 11.96 18.17
CA LYS A 25 4.58 12.52 18.23
C LYS A 25 5.05 12.78 19.68
N PHE A 26 4.32 12.31 20.66
CA PHE A 26 4.63 12.38 22.08
C PHE A 26 4.04 11.19 22.82
N ASN A 27 4.60 10.93 23.99
CA ASN A 27 4.15 9.89 24.92
C ASN A 27 3.71 10.51 26.24
N GLU A 28 3.07 9.70 27.07
CA GLU A 28 2.81 10.06 28.46
C GLU A 28 4.13 10.33 29.20
N GLY A 29 4.19 11.41 29.93
CA GLY A 29 5.39 11.90 30.58
C GLY A 29 6.20 12.94 29.78
N ASP A 30 5.98 13.08 28.49
CA ASP A 30 6.65 14.08 27.65
C ASP A 30 6.18 15.50 27.96
N ALA A 31 7.04 16.49 27.64
CA ALA A 31 6.64 17.90 27.68
C ALA A 31 5.54 18.17 26.65
N PHE A 32 4.47 18.78 27.08
CA PHE A 32 3.34 19.16 26.21
C PHE A 32 3.77 20.21 25.18
N SER A 33 3.31 20.01 23.94
CA SER A 33 3.52 20.92 22.82
C SER A 33 2.29 20.90 21.91
N ASN A 34 1.70 22.07 21.70
CA ASN A 34 0.58 22.24 20.77
C ASN A 34 0.97 21.85 19.33
N GLU A 35 2.20 22.08 18.93
CA GLU A 35 2.71 21.72 17.62
C GLU A 35 2.71 20.18 17.44
N LYS A 36 3.25 19.46 18.44
CA LYS A 36 3.23 18.00 18.43
C LYS A 36 1.81 17.44 18.46
N LEU A 37 0.89 18.10 19.20
CA LEU A 37 -0.52 17.71 19.24
C LEU A 37 -1.18 17.82 17.86
N LYS A 38 -1.04 18.96 17.19
CA LYS A 38 -1.57 19.19 15.84
C LYS A 38 -0.94 18.26 14.80
N ARG A 39 0.37 18.01 14.90
CA ARG A 39 1.05 17.02 14.03
C ARG A 39 0.51 15.62 14.23
N SER A 40 0.28 15.20 15.48
CA SER A 40 -0.33 13.90 15.80
C SER A 40 -1.73 13.78 15.22
N GLU A 41 -2.56 14.82 15.41
CA GLU A 41 -3.91 14.87 14.83
C GLU A 41 -3.89 14.72 13.31
N THR A 42 -2.99 15.44 12.64
CA THR A 42 -2.82 15.35 11.19
C THR A 42 -2.38 13.95 10.74
N ARG A 43 -1.44 13.34 11.47
CA ARG A 43 -0.99 11.96 11.16
C ARG A 43 -2.11 10.94 11.34
N ILE A 44 -2.88 11.03 12.41
CA ILE A 44 -4.05 10.16 12.65
C ILE A 44 -5.09 10.36 11.55
N ARG A 45 -5.37 11.61 11.15
CA ARG A 45 -6.28 11.91 10.03
C ARG A 45 -5.77 11.32 8.71
N ASN A 46 -4.48 11.37 8.46
CA ASN A 46 -3.84 10.86 7.25
C ASN A 46 -3.87 9.32 7.13
N LEU A 47 -4.18 8.58 8.19
CA LEU A 47 -4.50 7.15 8.10
C LEU A 47 -5.69 6.90 7.18
N GLY A 48 -6.61 7.86 7.08
CA GLY A 48 -7.81 7.74 6.25
C GLY A 48 -8.89 6.82 6.84
N PHE A 49 -8.81 6.49 8.14
CA PHE A 49 -9.76 5.60 8.83
C PHE A 49 -10.89 6.36 9.54
N PHE A 50 -10.79 7.69 9.60
CA PHE A 50 -11.66 8.53 10.39
C PHE A 50 -12.27 9.65 9.56
N ASN A 51 -13.55 9.95 9.79
CA ASN A 51 -14.22 11.15 9.27
C ASN A 51 -13.77 12.38 10.03
N VAL A 52 -13.67 12.25 11.35
CA VAL A 52 -13.31 13.33 12.26
C VAL A 52 -12.20 12.86 13.18
N VAL A 53 -11.19 13.70 13.36
CA VAL A 53 -10.15 13.57 14.38
C VAL A 53 -10.04 14.91 15.07
N LYS A 54 -10.35 14.94 16.37
CA LYS A 54 -10.21 16.13 17.21
C LYS A 54 -9.39 15.79 18.42
N SER A 55 -8.51 16.68 18.79
CA SER A 55 -7.71 16.56 20.01
C SER A 55 -8.01 17.72 20.95
N GLU A 56 -8.08 17.43 22.23
CA GLU A 56 -8.24 18.40 23.29
C GLU A 56 -7.27 18.12 24.43
N SER A 57 -6.81 19.18 25.09
CA SER A 57 -6.00 19.10 26.29
C SER A 57 -6.83 19.51 27.50
N LYS A 58 -6.90 18.68 28.51
CA LYS A 58 -7.61 18.94 29.75
C LYS A 58 -6.64 19.03 30.89
N GLN A 59 -6.61 20.16 31.57
CA GLN A 59 -5.76 20.36 32.74
C GLN A 59 -6.20 19.41 33.88
N THR A 60 -5.25 18.77 34.52
CA THR A 60 -5.49 17.91 35.68
C THR A 60 -5.46 18.74 36.99
N ASP A 61 -5.75 18.12 38.13
CA ASP A 61 -5.63 18.75 39.46
C ASP A 61 -4.21 19.22 39.74
N LYS A 62 -3.20 18.68 39.08
CA LYS A 62 -1.81 19.12 39.13
C LYS A 62 -1.55 20.22 38.12
N LYS A 63 -1.07 21.37 38.55
CA LYS A 63 -0.83 22.57 37.72
C LYS A 63 0.17 22.35 36.57
N ASP A 64 1.04 21.35 36.67
CA ASP A 64 2.08 21.02 35.69
C ASP A 64 1.73 19.81 34.81
N ARG A 65 0.49 19.32 34.88
CA ARG A 65 0.03 18.12 34.12
C ARG A 65 -1.22 18.41 33.30
N THR A 66 -1.29 17.80 32.13
CA THR A 66 -2.45 17.83 31.25
C THR A 66 -2.75 16.45 30.69
N ASP A 67 -4.02 16.12 30.61
CA ASP A 67 -4.49 14.94 29.89
C ASP A 67 -4.80 15.34 28.43
N ILE A 68 -4.49 14.45 27.51
CA ILE A 68 -4.78 14.61 26.09
C ILE A 68 -5.87 13.62 25.72
N ILE A 69 -6.92 14.11 25.07
CA ILE A 69 -8.03 13.28 24.63
C ILE A 69 -8.12 13.41 23.11
N PHE A 70 -8.02 12.29 22.41
CA PHE A 70 -8.33 12.20 20.98
C PHE A 70 -9.73 11.62 20.80
N ASN A 71 -10.62 12.41 20.25
CA ASN A 71 -11.96 11.97 19.86
C ASN A 71 -11.94 11.70 18.35
N VAL A 72 -12.21 10.46 17.97
CA VAL A 72 -12.23 10.02 16.58
C VAL A 72 -13.62 9.50 16.20
N ASP A 73 -13.99 9.71 14.94
CA ASP A 73 -15.20 9.15 14.34
C ASP A 73 -14.79 8.26 13.18
N GLU A 74 -15.00 6.95 13.33
CA GLU A 74 -14.54 5.97 12.35
C GLU A 74 -15.43 5.96 11.10
N LYS A 75 -14.79 5.82 9.94
CA LYS A 75 -15.49 5.57 8.69
C LYS A 75 -15.27 4.14 8.19
N GLN A 76 -15.99 3.77 7.17
CA GLN A 76 -15.72 2.52 6.46
C GLN A 76 -14.38 2.65 5.72
N THR A 77 -13.51 1.66 5.91
CA THR A 77 -12.17 1.57 5.33
C THR A 77 -12.10 0.56 4.19
N GLY A 78 -13.12 -0.30 4.11
CA GLY A 78 -13.32 -1.24 3.02
C GLY A 78 -14.00 -0.59 1.81
N SER A 79 -13.56 -0.95 0.62
CA SER A 79 -14.17 -0.57 -0.65
C SER A 79 -14.37 -1.79 -1.53
N PHE A 80 -15.47 -1.78 -2.27
CA PHE A 80 -15.78 -2.73 -3.31
C PHE A 80 -15.92 -1.96 -4.63
N SER A 81 -15.26 -2.46 -5.66
CA SER A 81 -15.30 -1.84 -6.98
C SER A 81 -15.72 -2.85 -8.03
N VAL A 82 -16.60 -2.43 -8.93
CA VAL A 82 -16.99 -3.16 -10.13
C VAL A 82 -16.82 -2.23 -11.31
N GLY A 83 -16.17 -2.70 -12.35
CA GLY A 83 -15.96 -1.93 -13.56
C GLY A 83 -16.13 -2.81 -14.78
N GLY A 84 -16.45 -2.18 -15.90
CA GLY A 84 -16.52 -2.83 -17.19
C GLY A 84 -16.12 -1.86 -18.29
N GLY A 85 -15.68 -2.38 -19.42
CA GLY A 85 -15.27 -1.56 -20.53
C GLY A 85 -15.14 -2.40 -21.81
N PHE A 86 -14.81 -1.72 -22.89
CA PHE A 86 -14.53 -2.35 -24.18
C PHE A 86 -13.25 -1.76 -24.77
N SER A 87 -12.38 -2.64 -25.23
CA SER A 87 -11.15 -2.28 -25.93
C SER A 87 -11.19 -2.85 -27.34
N THR A 88 -10.76 -2.08 -28.32
CA THR A 88 -10.67 -2.55 -29.72
C THR A 88 -9.67 -3.69 -29.92
N THR A 89 -8.68 -3.80 -29.01
CA THR A 89 -7.65 -4.84 -29.08
C THR A 89 -7.87 -5.99 -28.09
N GLY A 90 -8.55 -5.75 -26.98
CA GLY A 90 -8.76 -6.75 -25.91
C GLY A 90 -10.21 -7.22 -25.75
N GLY A 91 -11.15 -6.68 -26.54
CA GLY A 91 -12.57 -7.00 -26.45
C GLY A 91 -13.25 -6.44 -25.21
N ALA A 92 -14.34 -7.06 -24.80
CA ALA A 92 -15.04 -6.72 -23.55
C ALA A 92 -14.19 -7.10 -22.34
N LEU A 93 -14.21 -6.24 -21.33
CA LEU A 93 -13.54 -6.48 -20.05
C LEU A 93 -14.45 -6.19 -18.87
N ALA A 94 -14.27 -6.93 -17.80
CA ALA A 94 -14.91 -6.69 -16.52
C ALA A 94 -13.87 -6.83 -15.40
N ASN A 95 -14.00 -6.04 -14.35
CA ASN A 95 -13.17 -6.18 -13.17
C ASN A 95 -14.00 -6.05 -11.89
N VAL A 96 -13.55 -6.76 -10.87
CA VAL A 96 -14.08 -6.73 -9.52
C VAL A 96 -12.91 -6.58 -8.57
N GLY A 97 -13.01 -5.67 -7.61
CA GLY A 97 -11.97 -5.43 -6.63
C GLY A 97 -12.52 -5.24 -5.23
N ILE A 98 -11.75 -5.70 -4.27
CA ILE A 98 -11.98 -5.49 -2.84
C ILE A 98 -10.69 -4.90 -2.25
N GLU A 99 -10.80 -3.84 -1.50
CA GLU A 99 -9.71 -3.23 -0.75
C GLU A 99 -10.17 -2.95 0.67
N GLU A 100 -9.37 -3.30 1.67
CA GLU A 100 -9.60 -2.97 3.07
C GLU A 100 -8.31 -2.43 3.68
N LYS A 101 -8.33 -1.12 4.02
CA LYS A 101 -7.13 -0.40 4.54
C LYS A 101 -6.89 -0.57 6.03
N ASN A 102 -7.88 -1.07 6.75
CA ASN A 102 -7.78 -1.28 8.19
C ASN A 102 -8.23 -2.69 8.58
N PHE A 103 -7.65 -3.69 7.92
CA PHE A 103 -8.03 -5.09 8.08
C PHE A 103 -7.93 -5.52 9.54
N LEU A 104 -9.05 -6.03 10.08
CA LEU A 104 -9.22 -6.41 11.49
C LEU A 104 -8.90 -5.29 12.49
N GLY A 105 -9.00 -4.02 12.08
CA GLY A 105 -8.67 -2.86 12.92
C GLY A 105 -7.18 -2.71 13.24
N LYS A 106 -6.31 -3.41 12.51
CA LYS A 106 -4.87 -3.42 12.75
C LYS A 106 -4.12 -2.39 11.91
N GLY A 107 -4.82 -1.65 11.03
CA GLY A 107 -4.21 -0.74 10.08
C GLY A 107 -3.41 -1.47 8.99
N GLN A 108 -3.74 -2.73 8.73
CA GLN A 108 -3.19 -3.53 7.65
C GLN A 108 -4.00 -3.29 6.37
N ASP A 109 -3.33 -3.28 5.23
CA ASP A 109 -3.94 -3.13 3.91
C ASP A 109 -4.08 -4.50 3.26
N LEU A 110 -5.30 -4.84 2.83
CA LEU A 110 -5.63 -6.06 2.11
C LEU A 110 -6.32 -5.67 0.81
N ARG A 111 -5.87 -6.22 -0.31
CA ARG A 111 -6.49 -6.01 -1.62
C ARG A 111 -6.57 -7.30 -2.41
N ALA A 112 -7.68 -7.48 -3.12
CA ALA A 112 -7.85 -8.54 -4.09
C ALA A 112 -8.56 -7.95 -5.32
N LYS A 113 -8.09 -8.30 -6.50
CA LYS A 113 -8.65 -7.84 -7.77
C LYS A 113 -8.70 -8.98 -8.76
N LEU A 114 -9.84 -9.12 -9.43
CA LEU A 114 -10.04 -9.98 -10.58
C LEU A 114 -10.37 -9.12 -11.79
N THR A 115 -9.65 -9.29 -12.86
CA THR A 115 -9.95 -8.70 -14.17
C THR A 115 -10.11 -9.82 -15.18
N VAL A 116 -11.22 -9.82 -15.92
CA VAL A 116 -11.52 -10.80 -16.96
C VAL A 116 -11.81 -10.03 -18.24
N SER A 117 -11.17 -10.43 -19.32
CA SER A 117 -11.45 -9.96 -20.66
C SER A 117 -11.54 -11.15 -21.62
N GLU A 118 -11.90 -10.91 -22.88
CA GLU A 118 -11.94 -11.95 -23.90
C GLU A 118 -10.57 -12.65 -24.08
N ARG A 119 -9.49 -11.92 -23.84
CA ARG A 119 -8.12 -12.41 -24.08
C ARG A 119 -7.29 -12.61 -22.82
N ALA A 120 -7.71 -12.08 -21.68
CA ALA A 120 -6.90 -12.17 -20.47
C ALA A 120 -7.75 -12.36 -19.21
N THR A 121 -7.23 -13.16 -18.30
CA THR A 121 -7.71 -13.24 -16.92
C THR A 121 -6.55 -12.90 -16.00
N GLN A 122 -6.76 -11.94 -15.11
CA GLN A 122 -5.75 -11.51 -14.15
C GLN A 122 -6.35 -11.54 -12.75
N ILE A 123 -5.63 -12.16 -11.83
CA ILE A 123 -5.94 -12.22 -10.40
C ILE A 123 -4.76 -11.60 -9.67
N ASP A 124 -5.05 -10.61 -8.84
CA ASP A 124 -4.06 -9.94 -7.98
C ASP A 124 -4.52 -10.02 -6.54
N PHE A 125 -3.62 -10.39 -5.66
CA PHE A 125 -3.79 -10.37 -4.21
C PHE A 125 -2.60 -9.66 -3.58
N GLY A 126 -2.88 -8.74 -2.66
CA GLY A 126 -1.84 -8.01 -1.94
C GLY A 126 -2.21 -7.82 -0.48
N PHE A 127 -1.23 -7.99 0.39
CA PHE A 127 -1.32 -7.70 1.81
C PHE A 127 -0.15 -6.83 2.24
N THR A 128 -0.40 -5.85 3.10
CA THR A 128 0.66 -4.98 3.65
C THR A 128 0.46 -4.75 5.14
N GLU A 129 1.48 -5.07 5.92
CA GLU A 129 1.64 -4.62 7.30
C GLU A 129 2.52 -3.36 7.31
N PRO A 130 1.97 -2.17 7.57
CA PRO A 130 2.74 -0.92 7.51
C PRO A 130 3.69 -0.70 8.68
N TYR A 131 3.49 -1.44 9.79
CA TYR A 131 4.31 -1.33 11.02
C TYR A 131 4.79 -2.69 11.50
N PHE A 132 5.61 -3.33 10.68
CA PHE A 132 6.14 -4.66 10.96
C PHE A 132 7.00 -4.64 12.23
N TYR A 133 6.71 -5.54 13.16
CA TYR A 133 7.29 -5.58 14.52
C TYR A 133 7.16 -4.25 15.28
N ASN A 134 6.07 -3.51 15.10
CA ASN A 134 5.83 -2.19 15.70
C ASN A 134 6.89 -1.12 15.36
N LYS A 135 7.64 -1.32 14.28
CA LYS A 135 8.57 -0.34 13.72
C LYS A 135 7.95 0.31 12.49
N ASP A 136 8.40 1.51 12.12
CA ASP A 136 7.99 2.21 10.90
C ASP A 136 8.62 1.53 9.65
N ILE A 137 8.30 0.27 9.51
CA ILE A 137 8.74 -0.63 8.45
C ILE A 137 7.51 -1.28 7.85
N ALA A 138 7.26 -1.03 6.57
CA ALA A 138 6.20 -1.69 5.84
C ALA A 138 6.71 -3.01 5.25
N LEU A 139 5.97 -4.09 5.48
CA LEU A 139 6.17 -5.38 4.83
C LEU A 139 4.92 -5.73 4.02
N GLY A 140 5.09 -6.02 2.75
CA GLY A 140 4.02 -6.42 1.85
C GLY A 140 4.28 -7.77 1.21
N LEU A 141 3.19 -8.49 0.93
CA LEU A 141 3.18 -9.74 0.18
C LEU A 141 2.22 -9.58 -0.98
N ASP A 142 2.62 -10.00 -2.16
CA ASP A 142 1.80 -9.99 -3.38
C ASP A 142 1.80 -11.37 -4.02
N ILE A 143 0.65 -11.78 -4.53
CA ILE A 143 0.49 -12.99 -5.37
C ILE A 143 -0.34 -12.56 -6.56
N PHE A 144 0.10 -12.93 -7.75
CA PHE A 144 -0.63 -12.62 -8.97
C PHE A 144 -0.59 -13.79 -9.96
N LYS A 145 -1.67 -13.92 -10.69
CA LYS A 145 -1.77 -14.84 -11.81
C LYS A 145 -2.37 -14.10 -13.00
N THR A 146 -1.71 -14.20 -14.15
CA THR A 146 -2.17 -13.62 -15.41
C THR A 146 -2.13 -14.69 -16.48
N LYS A 147 -3.28 -14.95 -17.11
CA LYS A 147 -3.37 -15.78 -18.29
C LYS A 147 -3.80 -14.90 -19.47
N THR A 148 -3.03 -14.90 -20.54
CA THR A 148 -3.30 -14.09 -21.74
C THR A 148 -3.26 -14.99 -22.97
N THR A 149 -4.30 -14.92 -23.81
CA THR A 149 -4.40 -15.64 -25.06
C THR A 149 -4.15 -14.69 -26.22
N TYR A 150 -3.09 -14.95 -26.98
CA TYR A 150 -2.72 -14.22 -28.19
C TYR A 150 -2.99 -15.04 -29.46
N ALA A 151 -3.95 -15.95 -29.37
CA ALA A 151 -4.22 -16.95 -30.44
C ALA A 151 -4.46 -16.35 -31.84
N ASP A 152 -5.05 -15.15 -31.89
CA ASP A 152 -5.40 -14.50 -33.15
C ASP A 152 -4.28 -13.64 -33.74
N GLU A 153 -3.40 -13.11 -32.90
CA GLU A 153 -2.37 -12.13 -33.32
C GLU A 153 -0.96 -12.72 -33.38
N SER A 154 -0.62 -13.59 -32.42
CA SER A 154 0.75 -14.11 -32.27
C SER A 154 0.79 -15.62 -32.09
N SER A 155 -0.38 -16.27 -32.09
CA SER A 155 -0.50 -17.75 -32.12
C SER A 155 0.09 -18.46 -30.90
N PHE A 156 -0.01 -17.86 -29.69
CA PHE A 156 0.43 -18.49 -28.45
C PHE A 156 -0.40 -17.99 -27.23
N ASP A 157 -0.34 -18.76 -26.16
CA ASP A 157 -0.88 -18.40 -24.85
C ASP A 157 0.26 -18.15 -23.88
N ASN A 158 0.08 -17.18 -22.98
CA ASN A 158 1.01 -16.89 -21.90
C ASN A 158 0.30 -17.03 -20.55
N ASP A 159 0.80 -17.92 -19.69
CA ASP A 159 0.34 -18.08 -18.30
C ASP A 159 1.49 -17.66 -17.37
N THR A 160 1.24 -16.66 -16.55
CA THR A 160 2.22 -16.14 -15.59
C THR A 160 1.67 -16.29 -14.18
N LEU A 161 2.41 -16.98 -13.33
CA LEU A 161 2.16 -17.03 -11.89
C LEU A 161 3.34 -16.38 -11.16
N GLY A 162 3.06 -15.47 -10.25
CA GLY A 162 4.12 -14.79 -9.50
C GLY A 162 3.78 -14.48 -8.06
N ALA A 163 4.83 -14.31 -7.29
CA ALA A 163 4.78 -13.86 -5.90
C ALA A 163 5.85 -12.80 -5.65
N GLY A 164 5.55 -11.87 -4.76
CA GLY A 164 6.45 -10.79 -4.42
C GLY A 164 6.46 -10.47 -2.95
N VAL A 165 7.59 -9.97 -2.48
CA VAL A 165 7.77 -9.42 -1.14
C VAL A 165 8.22 -7.97 -1.26
N ARG A 166 7.48 -7.07 -0.61
CA ARG A 166 7.79 -5.64 -0.55
C ARG A 166 8.26 -5.27 0.85
N PHE A 167 9.31 -4.50 0.91
CA PHE A 167 9.87 -3.99 2.16
C PHE A 167 10.11 -2.49 2.00
N GLY A 168 9.64 -1.67 2.94
CA GLY A 168 9.79 -0.22 2.83
C GLY A 168 9.96 0.44 4.20
N TYR A 169 10.78 1.48 4.25
CA TYR A 169 11.04 2.25 5.47
C TYR A 169 11.29 3.72 5.15
N MET A 170 11.07 4.56 6.15
CA MET A 170 11.39 5.98 6.06
C MET A 170 12.85 6.21 6.49
N ILE A 171 13.64 6.83 5.61
CA ILE A 171 15.00 7.28 5.94
C ILE A 171 14.90 8.59 6.73
N THR A 172 14.03 9.49 6.29
CA THR A 172 13.69 10.76 6.93
C THR A 172 12.18 10.99 6.82
N GLU A 173 11.63 12.02 7.46
CA GLU A 173 10.20 12.36 7.30
C GLU A 173 9.79 12.65 5.85
N ARG A 174 10.76 12.92 4.95
CA ARG A 174 10.55 13.25 3.55
C ARG A 174 11.10 12.20 2.57
N SER A 175 11.89 11.25 3.06
CA SER A 175 12.58 10.26 2.22
C SER A 175 12.13 8.86 2.57
N ARG A 176 11.65 8.14 1.58
CA ARG A 176 11.26 6.73 1.69
C ARG A 176 12.13 5.88 0.79
N HIS A 177 12.58 4.73 1.31
CA HIS A 177 13.23 3.69 0.54
C HIS A 177 12.39 2.42 0.58
N SER A 178 12.20 1.79 -0.55
CA SER A 178 11.50 0.51 -0.63
C SER A 178 12.21 -0.46 -1.57
N TRP A 179 12.11 -1.73 -1.22
CA TRP A 179 12.61 -2.87 -1.96
C TRP A 179 11.45 -3.76 -2.35
N ASN A 180 11.54 -4.35 -3.52
CA ASN A 180 10.59 -5.32 -4.00
C ASN A 180 11.36 -6.48 -4.62
N TYR A 181 11.16 -7.69 -4.09
CA TYR A 181 11.59 -8.92 -4.71
C TYR A 181 10.37 -9.59 -5.34
N THR A 182 10.49 -10.02 -6.59
CA THR A 182 9.43 -10.71 -7.31
C THR A 182 10.02 -11.95 -7.97
N TYR A 183 9.37 -13.07 -7.72
CA TYR A 183 9.56 -14.32 -8.44
C TYR A 183 8.34 -14.59 -9.31
N LYS A 184 8.55 -14.95 -10.56
CA LYS A 184 7.48 -15.33 -11.47
C LYS A 184 7.90 -16.53 -12.34
N ASP A 185 6.95 -17.42 -12.54
CA ASP A 185 6.99 -18.46 -13.54
C ASP A 185 6.09 -18.04 -14.72
N GLU A 186 6.63 -18.11 -15.90
CA GLU A 186 5.96 -17.74 -17.15
C GLU A 186 6.01 -18.92 -18.11
N THR A 187 4.84 -19.37 -18.56
CA THR A 187 4.70 -20.50 -19.47
C THR A 187 4.10 -20.01 -20.77
N ILE A 188 4.83 -20.22 -21.86
CA ILE A 188 4.38 -19.97 -23.22
C ILE A 188 3.98 -21.31 -23.82
N GLU A 189 2.69 -21.46 -24.13
CA GLU A 189 2.10 -22.67 -24.68
C GLU A 189 1.11 -22.36 -25.82
N GLY A 190 0.51 -23.40 -26.40
CA GLY A 190 -0.47 -23.19 -27.47
C GLY A 190 0.13 -22.64 -28.77
N VAL A 191 1.46 -22.69 -28.92
CA VAL A 191 2.14 -22.17 -30.12
C VAL A 191 1.69 -22.92 -31.35
N LYS A 192 1.05 -22.21 -32.32
CA LYS A 192 0.61 -22.78 -33.57
C LYS A 192 1.81 -23.08 -34.50
N SER A 193 1.66 -24.07 -35.34
CA SER A 193 2.73 -24.49 -36.30
C SER A 193 3.18 -23.37 -37.25
N GLU A 194 2.33 -22.38 -37.47
CA GLU A 194 2.56 -21.23 -38.34
C GLU A 194 3.22 -20.06 -37.63
N ALA A 195 3.48 -20.18 -36.31
CA ALA A 195 4.14 -19.16 -35.55
C ALA A 195 5.58 -18.93 -36.02
N SER A 196 6.08 -17.69 -35.84
CA SER A 196 7.45 -17.36 -36.22
C SER A 196 8.48 -18.19 -35.41
N ASP A 197 9.66 -18.41 -35.99
CA ASP A 197 10.76 -19.11 -35.31
C ASP A 197 11.11 -18.45 -33.95
N PHE A 198 10.95 -17.15 -33.84
CA PHE A 198 11.15 -16.41 -32.61
C PHE A 198 10.18 -16.87 -31.51
N VAL A 199 8.89 -17.03 -31.83
CA VAL A 199 7.85 -17.51 -30.90
C VAL A 199 8.05 -18.99 -30.58
N ASN A 200 8.38 -19.81 -31.60
CA ASN A 200 8.65 -21.22 -31.42
C ASN A 200 9.84 -21.47 -30.46
N ASN A 201 10.88 -20.64 -30.54
CA ASN A 201 12.05 -20.72 -29.69
C ASN A 201 11.78 -20.27 -28.24
N GLN A 202 10.67 -19.56 -28.00
CA GLN A 202 10.25 -19.13 -26.67
C GLN A 202 9.23 -20.07 -26.00
N LYS A 203 8.84 -21.13 -26.67
CA LYS A 203 7.94 -22.14 -26.10
C LYS A 203 8.57 -22.80 -24.90
N GLY A 204 7.82 -22.89 -23.80
CA GLY A 204 8.26 -23.53 -22.57
C GLY A 204 7.98 -22.71 -21.33
N SER A 205 8.56 -23.09 -20.23
CA SER A 205 8.39 -22.42 -18.95
C SER A 205 9.71 -21.73 -18.54
N TYR A 206 9.60 -20.52 -18.08
CA TYR A 206 10.73 -19.67 -17.66
C TYR A 206 10.45 -19.11 -16.29
N SER A 207 11.39 -19.35 -15.37
CA SER A 207 11.36 -18.71 -14.05
C SER A 207 12.22 -17.47 -14.08
N THR A 208 11.71 -16.39 -13.54
CA THR A 208 12.46 -15.12 -13.43
C THR A 208 12.35 -14.58 -12.02
N SER A 209 13.48 -14.36 -11.39
CA SER A 209 13.56 -13.57 -10.17
C SER A 209 14.08 -12.17 -10.44
N SER A 210 13.54 -11.20 -9.75
CA SER A 210 13.94 -9.81 -9.88
C SER A 210 13.90 -9.10 -8.55
N ILE A 211 14.86 -8.21 -8.36
CA ILE A 211 14.89 -7.28 -7.25
C ILE A 211 14.85 -5.85 -7.78
N SER A 212 14.01 -5.02 -7.18
CA SER A 212 13.97 -3.60 -7.48
C SER A 212 14.00 -2.77 -6.22
N HIS A 213 14.55 -1.58 -6.32
CA HIS A 213 14.47 -0.61 -5.24
C HIS A 213 14.01 0.75 -5.75
N HIS A 214 13.34 1.47 -4.85
CA HIS A 214 12.79 2.79 -5.13
C HIS A 214 13.18 3.71 -3.99
N LEU A 215 13.85 4.80 -4.33
CA LEU A 215 14.15 5.90 -3.42
C LEU A 215 13.29 7.09 -3.82
N THR A 216 12.48 7.58 -2.89
CA THR A 216 11.59 8.71 -3.12
C THR A 216 11.86 9.79 -2.10
N TYR A 217 12.03 11.03 -2.56
CA TYR A 217 12.14 12.22 -1.74
C TYR A 217 11.00 13.19 -2.07
N TYR A 218 10.27 13.61 -1.03
CA TYR A 218 9.16 14.56 -1.13
C TYR A 218 9.53 15.85 -0.37
N GLY A 219 10.20 16.77 -1.04
CA GLY A 219 10.51 18.09 -0.52
C GLY A 219 9.50 19.17 -0.89
N ILE A 220 8.31 18.76 -1.36
CA ILE A 220 7.20 19.64 -1.75
C ILE A 220 6.37 20.05 -0.54
N ASN A 221 5.77 21.24 -0.60
CA ASN A 221 4.94 21.79 0.46
C ASN A 221 3.56 21.12 0.59
N ASP A 222 2.97 20.69 -0.51
CA ASP A 222 1.69 19.98 -0.57
C ASP A 222 1.79 18.86 -1.59
N ARG A 223 1.17 17.69 -1.31
CA ARG A 223 1.21 16.53 -2.22
C ARG A 223 0.09 16.57 -3.27
N LEU A 224 -0.99 17.26 -3.00
CA LEU A 224 -2.14 17.36 -3.90
C LEU A 224 -1.98 18.56 -4.82
N GLU A 225 -1.56 19.71 -4.27
CA GLU A 225 -1.36 20.97 -5.00
C GLU A 225 0.03 21.56 -4.70
N PRO A 226 1.10 20.98 -5.26
CA PRO A 226 2.45 21.43 -4.99
C PRO A 226 2.71 22.79 -5.64
N THR A 227 3.00 23.80 -4.82
CA THR A 227 3.35 25.15 -5.28
C THR A 227 4.83 25.50 -5.05
N LYS A 228 5.51 24.75 -4.17
CA LYS A 228 6.93 24.97 -3.83
C LYS A 228 7.61 23.65 -3.47
N GLY A 229 8.90 23.58 -3.77
CA GLY A 229 9.77 22.45 -3.40
C GLY A 229 10.10 21.53 -4.56
N THR A 230 10.78 20.45 -4.26
CA THR A 230 11.25 19.46 -5.23
C THR A 230 10.88 18.07 -4.76
N SER A 231 10.45 17.23 -5.70
CA SER A 231 10.35 15.79 -5.49
C SER A 231 11.33 15.07 -6.40
N PHE A 232 11.88 13.98 -5.90
CA PHE A 232 12.81 13.13 -6.64
C PHE A 232 12.42 11.68 -6.44
N GLN A 233 12.43 10.92 -7.53
CA GLN A 233 12.21 9.47 -7.49
C GLN A 233 13.28 8.78 -8.32
N PHE A 234 13.97 7.82 -7.71
CA PHE A 234 14.94 6.95 -8.38
C PHE A 234 14.46 5.50 -8.24
N SER A 235 14.48 4.78 -9.35
CA SER A 235 14.08 3.38 -9.40
C SER A 235 15.09 2.58 -10.22
N ASN A 236 15.43 1.40 -9.73
CA ASN A 236 16.28 0.44 -10.42
C ASN A 236 15.69 -0.96 -10.26
N LYS A 237 15.80 -1.78 -11.29
CA LYS A 237 15.37 -3.18 -11.29
C LYS A 237 16.45 -4.05 -11.94
N LEU A 238 16.80 -5.12 -11.25
CA LEU A 238 17.64 -6.22 -11.71
C LEU A 238 16.80 -7.47 -11.85
N ALA A 239 16.86 -8.14 -12.99
CA ALA A 239 16.16 -9.39 -13.26
C ALA A 239 17.15 -10.46 -13.72
N GLY A 240 16.77 -11.73 -13.57
CA GLY A 240 17.62 -12.86 -13.96
C GLY A 240 18.58 -13.32 -12.87
N LEU A 241 18.17 -13.21 -11.62
CA LEU A 241 18.96 -13.65 -10.46
C LEU A 241 18.75 -15.17 -10.17
N GLY A 242 18.77 -16.03 -11.15
CA GLY A 242 18.63 -17.48 -11.02
C GLY A 242 17.70 -18.05 -12.03
#